data_9f3b165286ea975887ad618701a9cba3
#
_entry.id   9f3b165286ea975887ad618701a9cba3
#
_cell.length_a   1.000
_cell.length_b   1.000
_cell.length_c   1.000
_cell.angle_alpha   90.00
_cell.angle_beta   90.00
_cell.angle_gamma   90.00
#
_symmetry.space_group_name_H-M   'P 1'
#
loop_
_entity.id
_entity.type
_entity.pdbx_description
1 polymer ?
#
loop_
_entity_poly.entity_id
_entity_poly.type
_entity_poly.pdbx_seq_one_letter_code
_entity_poly.pdbx_strand_id
1 'polypeptide(L)'
;MVTKEDTYQHIWELFKDIPDPEIPVLSILDLGVVRNISSEDNNLIITITPTYSGCPAMNQFEDDIVAKLKENGIENVKVIMTYDPPWTTDWINDEARQRLEDYGIAPPVKGTEDKGILFKERVNVKCPQCKSKNTEVISQFGSTACKALYKCKDCLEPFDYFKCL
;
A
#
# COMPACT_ATOMS: atom_id res chain seq x y z
N MET A 1 -31.34 -14.81 -2.51
CA MET A 1 -31.14 -13.38 -2.17
C MET A 1 -29.66 -13.08 -2.34
N VAL A 2 -29.29 -12.27 -3.30
CA VAL A 2 -27.91 -11.79 -3.44
C VAL A 2 -27.72 -10.73 -2.34
N THR A 3 -26.81 -10.95 -1.42
CA THR A 3 -26.49 -9.94 -0.39
C THR A 3 -25.73 -8.77 -1.03
N LYS A 4 -25.76 -7.57 -0.43
CA LYS A 4 -24.99 -6.41 -0.95
C LYS A 4 -23.49 -6.72 -1.06
N GLU A 5 -22.98 -7.63 -0.23
CA GLU A 5 -21.57 -8.10 -0.27
C GLU A 5 -21.29 -8.91 -1.54
N ASP A 6 -22.21 -9.81 -1.94
CA ASP A 6 -22.08 -10.60 -3.18
C ASP A 6 -22.14 -9.73 -4.45
N THR A 7 -22.86 -8.60 -4.39
CA THR A 7 -23.03 -7.71 -5.55
C THR A 7 -21.71 -7.09 -6.00
N TYR A 8 -20.76 -6.84 -5.10
CA TYR A 8 -19.49 -6.19 -5.43
C TYR A 8 -18.29 -7.14 -5.40
N GLN A 9 -18.49 -8.43 -5.13
CA GLN A 9 -17.41 -9.40 -5.05
C GLN A 9 -16.57 -9.43 -6.34
N HIS A 10 -17.22 -9.38 -7.50
CA HIS A 10 -16.53 -9.35 -8.79
C HIS A 10 -15.70 -8.08 -8.99
N ILE A 11 -16.11 -6.93 -8.41
CA ILE A 11 -15.35 -5.67 -8.48
C ILE A 11 -14.10 -5.76 -7.63
N TRP A 12 -14.21 -6.33 -6.43
CA TRP A 12 -13.05 -6.60 -5.59
C TRP A 12 -12.03 -7.49 -6.31
N GLU A 13 -12.48 -8.51 -7.04
CA GLU A 13 -11.58 -9.36 -7.82
C GLU A 13 -10.84 -8.59 -8.92
N LEU A 14 -11.50 -7.66 -9.61
CA LEU A 14 -10.88 -6.81 -10.64
C LEU A 14 -9.74 -5.95 -10.09
N PHE A 15 -9.87 -5.51 -8.86
CA PHE A 15 -8.87 -4.63 -8.23
C PHE A 15 -7.61 -5.36 -7.78
N LYS A 16 -7.61 -6.69 -7.72
CA LYS A 16 -6.40 -7.48 -7.48
C LYS A 16 -5.34 -7.29 -8.57
N ASP A 17 -5.78 -6.95 -9.77
CA ASP A 17 -4.91 -6.75 -10.93
C ASP A 17 -4.42 -5.31 -11.11
N ILE A 18 -4.77 -4.40 -10.21
CA ILE A 18 -4.30 -3.01 -10.23
C ILE A 18 -3.08 -2.89 -9.32
N PRO A 19 -1.85 -2.81 -9.87
CA PRO A 19 -0.64 -2.72 -9.09
C PRO A 19 -0.41 -1.30 -8.57
N ASP A 20 0.32 -1.19 -7.46
CA ASP A 20 0.91 0.07 -7.06
C ASP A 20 2.01 0.48 -8.05
N PRO A 21 2.01 1.73 -8.57
CA PRO A 21 3.00 2.17 -9.56
C PRO A 21 4.43 2.24 -9.01
N GLU A 22 4.59 2.40 -7.69
CA GLU A 22 5.89 2.50 -7.02
C GLU A 22 6.34 1.15 -6.43
N ILE A 23 5.40 0.24 -6.18
CA ILE A 23 5.64 -1.09 -5.59
C ILE A 23 4.81 -2.13 -6.37
N PRO A 24 5.21 -2.48 -7.60
CA PRO A 24 4.38 -3.25 -8.53
C PRO A 24 4.05 -4.69 -8.09
N VAL A 25 4.69 -5.19 -7.05
CA VAL A 25 4.39 -6.49 -6.44
C VAL A 25 3.18 -6.46 -5.51
N LEU A 26 2.67 -5.28 -5.19
CA LEU A 26 1.46 -5.07 -4.39
C LEU A 26 0.35 -4.49 -5.25
N SER A 27 -0.87 -4.97 -5.04
CA SER A 27 -2.08 -4.36 -5.58
C SER A 27 -2.62 -3.29 -4.64
N ILE A 28 -3.53 -2.46 -5.14
CA ILE A 28 -4.27 -1.48 -4.32
C ILE A 28 -5.07 -2.14 -3.18
N LEU A 29 -5.44 -3.42 -3.34
CA LEU A 29 -6.09 -4.20 -2.28
C LEU A 29 -5.09 -4.65 -1.22
N ASP A 30 -3.90 -5.11 -1.63
CA ASP A 30 -2.85 -5.52 -0.69
C ASP A 30 -2.42 -4.38 0.24
N LEU A 31 -2.40 -3.17 -0.30
CA LEU A 31 -2.12 -1.95 0.46
C LEU A 31 -3.29 -1.48 1.32
N GLY A 32 -4.50 -2.00 1.11
CA GLY A 32 -5.69 -1.51 1.80
C GLY A 32 -6.11 -0.10 1.37
N VAL A 33 -5.74 0.33 0.16
CA VAL A 33 -6.11 1.64 -0.39
C VAL A 33 -7.60 1.72 -0.67
N VAL A 34 -8.23 0.63 -1.16
CA VAL A 34 -9.68 0.59 -1.38
C VAL A 34 -10.39 0.30 -0.06
N ARG A 35 -11.27 1.21 0.35
CA ARG A 35 -11.97 1.15 1.65
C ARG A 35 -13.40 0.68 1.55
N ASN A 36 -14.11 1.09 0.53
CA ASN A 36 -15.52 0.77 0.37
C ASN A 36 -15.93 0.78 -1.10
N ILE A 37 -16.91 -0.04 -1.42
CA ILE A 37 -17.61 -0.06 -2.71
C ILE A 37 -19.09 0.07 -2.41
N SER A 38 -19.74 1.06 -2.99
CA SER A 38 -21.17 1.33 -2.84
C SER A 38 -21.78 1.83 -4.14
N SER A 39 -23.07 2.01 -4.17
CA SER A 39 -23.76 2.64 -5.30
C SER A 39 -24.75 3.70 -4.83
N GLU A 40 -24.79 4.81 -5.51
CA GLU A 40 -25.71 5.92 -5.27
C GLU A 40 -26.10 6.54 -6.61
N ASP A 41 -27.40 6.80 -6.81
CA ASP A 41 -27.93 7.44 -8.02
C ASP A 41 -27.42 6.82 -9.33
N ASN A 42 -27.39 5.49 -9.41
CA ASN A 42 -26.90 4.71 -10.55
C ASN A 42 -25.37 4.87 -10.83
N ASN A 43 -24.61 5.45 -9.92
CA ASN A 43 -23.15 5.51 -9.97
C ASN A 43 -22.55 4.48 -9.02
N LEU A 44 -21.52 3.78 -9.46
CA LEU A 44 -20.66 2.98 -8.59
C LEU A 44 -19.68 3.91 -7.90
N ILE A 45 -19.65 3.88 -6.56
CA ILE A 45 -18.77 4.72 -5.76
C ILE A 45 -17.67 3.86 -5.17
N ILE A 46 -16.43 4.19 -5.49
CA ILE A 46 -15.23 3.57 -4.95
C ILE A 46 -14.57 4.55 -3.98
N THR A 47 -14.51 4.17 -2.71
CA THR A 47 -13.84 4.99 -1.68
C THR A 47 -12.42 4.49 -1.50
N ILE A 48 -11.45 5.39 -1.68
CA ILE A 48 -10.02 5.10 -1.52
C ILE A 48 -9.39 6.00 -0.45
N THR A 49 -8.26 5.55 0.12
CA THR A 49 -7.49 6.34 1.07
C THR A 49 -6.01 6.34 0.69
N PRO A 50 -5.32 7.50 0.76
CA PRO A 50 -3.89 7.55 0.49
C PRO A 50 -3.09 6.91 1.62
N THR A 51 -1.95 6.33 1.29
CA THR A 51 -1.00 5.80 2.27
C THR A 51 -0.30 6.91 3.07
N TYR A 52 -0.26 8.12 2.52
CA TYR A 52 0.16 9.35 3.20
C TYR A 52 -0.44 10.58 2.51
N SER A 53 -0.50 11.69 3.24
CA SER A 53 -1.04 12.94 2.70
C SER A 53 -0.18 13.45 1.54
N GLY A 54 -0.81 13.70 0.38
CA GLY A 54 -0.13 14.16 -0.83
C GLY A 54 0.59 13.06 -1.63
N CYS A 55 0.22 11.79 -1.43
CA CYS A 55 0.74 10.68 -2.24
C CYS A 55 0.45 10.91 -3.74
N PRO A 56 1.48 11.00 -4.61
CA PRO A 56 1.27 11.26 -6.04
C PRO A 56 0.63 10.08 -6.77
N ALA A 57 0.71 8.87 -6.22
CA ALA A 57 0.10 7.67 -6.79
C ALA A 57 -1.44 7.69 -6.78
N MET A 58 -2.07 8.58 -6.00
CA MET A 58 -3.52 8.60 -5.87
C MET A 58 -4.25 8.95 -7.16
N ASN A 59 -3.72 9.87 -7.97
CA ASN A 59 -4.28 10.18 -9.28
C ASN A 59 -4.19 8.97 -10.22
N GLN A 60 -3.06 8.24 -10.17
CA GLN A 60 -2.89 7.03 -10.97
C GLN A 60 -3.86 5.93 -10.52
N PHE A 61 -4.07 5.76 -9.23
CA PHE A 61 -5.06 4.78 -8.72
C PHE A 61 -6.47 5.12 -9.17
N GLU A 62 -6.86 6.40 -9.14
CA GLU A 62 -8.18 6.84 -9.63
C GLU A 62 -8.35 6.49 -11.11
N ASP A 63 -7.36 6.85 -11.94
CA ASP A 63 -7.37 6.57 -13.38
C ASP A 63 -7.42 5.06 -13.67
N ASP A 64 -6.61 4.26 -12.98
CA ASP A 64 -6.53 2.81 -13.16
C ASP A 64 -7.82 2.10 -12.72
N ILE A 65 -8.43 2.54 -11.61
CA ILE A 65 -9.73 2.04 -11.13
C ILE A 65 -10.81 2.32 -12.17
N VAL A 66 -10.90 3.56 -12.65
CA VAL A 66 -11.90 3.95 -13.64
C VAL A 66 -11.70 3.20 -14.96
N ALA A 67 -10.46 3.08 -15.44
CA ALA A 67 -10.13 2.36 -16.65
C ALA A 67 -10.51 0.86 -16.53
N LYS A 68 -10.11 0.21 -15.43
CA LYS A 68 -10.40 -1.21 -15.18
C LYS A 68 -11.91 -1.49 -15.14
N LEU A 69 -12.68 -0.62 -14.50
CA LEU A 69 -14.14 -0.77 -14.42
C LEU A 69 -14.81 -0.54 -15.78
N LYS A 70 -14.38 0.46 -16.56
CA LYS A 70 -14.90 0.70 -17.92
C LYS A 70 -14.60 -0.45 -18.87
N GLU A 71 -13.41 -1.04 -18.82
CA GLU A 71 -13.06 -2.23 -19.59
C GLU A 71 -13.99 -3.42 -19.31
N ASN A 72 -14.58 -3.46 -18.11
CA ASN A 72 -15.54 -4.47 -17.68
C ASN A 72 -17.02 -4.03 -17.81
N GLY A 73 -17.28 -2.97 -18.58
CA GLY A 73 -18.64 -2.52 -18.91
C GLY A 73 -19.32 -1.67 -17.83
N ILE A 74 -18.57 -1.16 -16.86
CA ILE A 74 -19.08 -0.28 -15.79
C ILE A 74 -18.64 1.15 -16.08
N GLU A 75 -19.54 1.94 -16.68
CA GLU A 75 -19.20 3.30 -17.15
C GLU A 75 -19.43 4.38 -16.09
N ASN A 76 -20.46 4.23 -15.25
CA ASN A 76 -20.83 5.21 -14.25
C ASN A 76 -20.07 4.98 -12.94
N VAL A 77 -18.84 5.48 -12.87
CA VAL A 77 -17.93 5.30 -11.73
C VAL A 77 -17.56 6.65 -11.17
N LYS A 78 -17.60 6.75 -9.84
CA LYS A 78 -17.10 7.88 -9.07
C LYS A 78 -16.10 7.38 -8.04
N VAL A 79 -14.89 7.91 -8.07
CA VAL A 79 -13.88 7.65 -7.04
C VAL A 79 -13.91 8.78 -6.01
N ILE A 80 -13.95 8.44 -4.74
CA ILE A 80 -13.97 9.37 -3.61
C ILE A 80 -12.79 9.08 -2.71
N MET A 81 -12.04 10.12 -2.36
CA MET A 81 -10.93 10.02 -1.43
C MET A 81 -11.40 10.28 0.00
N THR A 82 -10.95 9.46 0.94
CA THR A 82 -11.17 9.64 2.39
C THR A 82 -9.85 9.60 3.14
N TYR A 83 -9.79 10.36 4.24
CA TYR A 83 -8.65 10.37 5.17
C TYR A 83 -9.06 9.85 6.56
N ASP A 84 -10.28 9.36 6.69
CA ASP A 84 -10.83 8.85 7.94
C ASP A 84 -11.40 7.42 7.74
N PRO A 85 -10.88 6.42 8.47
CA PRO A 85 -9.69 6.48 9.32
C PRO A 85 -8.41 6.67 8.50
N PRO A 86 -7.33 7.25 9.09
CA PRO A 86 -6.06 7.39 8.41
C PRO A 86 -5.47 6.01 8.10
N TRP A 87 -4.76 5.92 6.98
CA TRP A 87 -4.12 4.69 6.55
C TRP A 87 -3.04 4.25 7.55
N THR A 88 -2.89 2.93 7.71
CA THR A 88 -1.84 2.33 8.55
C THR A 88 -1.23 1.11 7.87
N THR A 89 0.06 0.89 8.10
CA THR A 89 0.76 -0.30 7.62
C THR A 89 0.20 -1.62 8.16
N ASP A 90 -0.60 -1.58 9.23
CA ASP A 90 -1.27 -2.77 9.77
C ASP A 90 -2.35 -3.34 8.83
N TRP A 91 -2.79 -2.55 7.85
CA TRP A 91 -3.74 -3.02 6.82
C TRP A 91 -3.09 -3.89 5.75
N ILE A 92 -1.75 -3.91 5.67
CA ILE A 92 -1.01 -4.79 4.77
C ILE A 92 -1.02 -6.21 5.36
N ASN A 93 -1.57 -7.16 4.60
CA ASN A 93 -1.64 -8.56 5.03
C ASN A 93 -0.27 -9.27 5.00
N ASP A 94 -0.19 -10.44 5.61
CA ASP A 94 1.08 -11.18 5.74
C ASP A 94 1.62 -11.66 4.39
N GLU A 95 0.75 -11.99 3.42
CA GLU A 95 1.15 -12.38 2.07
C GLU A 95 1.78 -11.20 1.31
N ALA A 96 1.20 -10.01 1.43
CA ALA A 96 1.74 -8.79 0.85
C ALA A 96 3.09 -8.41 1.48
N ARG A 97 3.24 -8.59 2.80
CA ARG A 97 4.52 -8.42 3.51
C ARG A 97 5.59 -9.37 3.00
N GLN A 98 5.23 -10.63 2.75
CA GLN A 98 6.15 -11.62 2.20
C GLN A 98 6.57 -11.25 0.76
N ARG A 99 5.63 -10.80 -0.09
CA ARG A 99 5.95 -10.34 -1.44
C ARG A 99 6.87 -9.12 -1.46
N LEU A 100 6.71 -8.19 -0.51
CA LEU A 100 7.66 -7.08 -0.33
C LEU A 100 9.06 -7.60 -0.02
N GLU A 101 9.17 -8.50 0.96
CA GLU A 101 10.46 -9.08 1.37
C GLU A 101 11.14 -9.83 0.22
N ASP A 102 10.39 -10.63 -0.53
CA ASP A 102 10.89 -11.38 -1.70
C ASP A 102 11.33 -10.45 -2.84
N TYR A 103 10.69 -9.31 -2.96
CA TYR A 103 11.06 -8.27 -3.93
C TYR A 103 12.30 -7.46 -3.53
N GLY A 104 12.73 -7.58 -2.27
CA GLY A 104 13.90 -6.89 -1.74
C GLY A 104 13.59 -5.59 -0.99
N ILE A 105 12.32 -5.36 -0.65
CA ILE A 105 11.86 -4.26 0.19
C ILE A 105 11.55 -4.84 1.58
N ALA A 106 12.19 -4.29 2.62
CA ALA A 106 11.85 -4.69 3.98
C ALA A 106 10.42 -4.25 4.34
N PRO A 107 9.54 -5.19 4.72
CA PRO A 107 8.17 -4.86 5.07
C PRO A 107 8.10 -4.08 6.40
N PRO A 108 7.03 -3.29 6.61
CA PRO A 108 6.85 -2.53 7.84
C PRO A 108 6.76 -3.44 9.05
N VAL A 109 7.39 -3.03 10.15
CA VAL A 109 7.33 -3.77 11.42
C VAL A 109 5.95 -3.57 12.04
N LYS A 110 5.26 -4.66 12.42
CA LYS A 110 3.93 -4.61 13.04
C LYS A 110 3.96 -3.85 14.36
N GLY A 111 2.94 -3.01 14.59
CA GLY A 111 2.76 -2.27 15.83
C GLY A 111 3.67 -1.04 16.00
N THR A 112 4.48 -0.72 15.00
CA THR A 112 5.19 0.56 14.94
C THR A 112 4.34 1.55 14.16
N GLU A 113 3.53 2.32 14.86
CA GLU A 113 3.22 3.65 14.35
C GLU A 113 4.57 4.36 14.27
N ASP A 114 4.93 4.85 13.08
CA ASP A 114 6.29 5.36 12.83
C ASP A 114 6.53 6.73 13.50
N LYS A 115 6.17 6.83 14.78
CA LYS A 115 6.53 7.94 15.67
C LYS A 115 8.04 8.00 15.91
N GLY A 116 8.76 6.92 15.58
CA GLY A 116 10.19 6.80 15.76
C GLY A 116 11.02 7.76 14.91
N ILE A 117 10.50 8.25 13.77
CA ILE A 117 11.19 9.23 12.93
C ILE A 117 11.38 10.55 13.67
N LEU A 118 10.38 11.00 14.43
CA LEU A 118 10.46 12.22 15.23
C LEU A 118 11.23 12.06 16.54
N PHE A 119 11.29 10.83 17.09
CA PHE A 119 11.85 10.58 18.43
C PHE A 119 13.13 9.73 18.46
N LYS A 120 13.81 9.52 17.32
CA LYS A 120 15.09 8.78 17.20
C LYS A 120 15.07 7.32 17.70
N GLU A 121 13.91 6.70 17.88
CA GLU A 121 13.86 5.28 18.15
C GLU A 121 14.24 4.50 16.88
N ARG A 122 15.31 3.73 16.97
CA ARG A 122 15.80 2.92 15.86
C ARG A 122 14.87 1.72 15.70
N VAL A 123 14.08 1.72 14.62
CA VAL A 123 13.33 0.52 14.23
C VAL A 123 14.34 -0.54 13.78
N ASN A 124 14.34 -1.69 14.43
CA ASN A 124 15.14 -2.85 14.02
C ASN A 124 14.53 -3.49 12.77
N VAL A 125 14.99 -3.02 11.62
CA VAL A 125 14.55 -3.53 10.32
C VAL A 125 15.39 -4.72 9.91
N LYS A 126 14.74 -5.83 9.58
CA LYS A 126 15.41 -7.04 9.11
C LYS A 126 15.83 -6.89 7.64
N CYS A 127 17.08 -7.25 7.33
CA CYS A 127 17.57 -7.28 5.97
C CYS A 127 16.76 -8.29 5.12
N PRO A 128 16.17 -7.90 3.98
CA PRO A 128 15.42 -8.83 3.14
C PRO A 128 16.29 -9.91 2.51
N GLN A 129 17.60 -9.67 2.34
CA GLN A 129 18.54 -10.61 1.74
C GLN A 129 19.04 -11.67 2.73
N CYS A 130 19.80 -11.27 3.75
CA CYS A 130 20.44 -12.19 4.68
C CYS A 130 19.67 -12.40 5.99
N LYS A 131 18.54 -11.73 6.17
CA LYS A 131 17.66 -11.80 7.35
C LYS A 131 18.30 -11.28 8.66
N SER A 132 19.47 -10.67 8.59
CA SER A 132 20.12 -10.03 9.74
C SER A 132 19.34 -8.84 10.25
N LYS A 133 19.35 -8.63 11.56
CA LYS A 133 18.83 -7.42 12.23
C LYS A 133 19.91 -6.35 12.43
N ASN A 134 21.15 -6.63 12.03
CA ASN A 134 22.27 -5.68 12.12
C ASN A 134 22.24 -4.72 10.94
N THR A 135 21.29 -3.79 10.97
CA THR A 135 21.01 -2.83 9.90
C THR A 135 21.09 -1.40 10.42
N GLU A 136 21.34 -0.48 9.51
CA GLU A 136 21.34 0.96 9.82
C GLU A 136 20.58 1.75 8.76
N VAL A 137 19.95 2.85 9.19
CA VAL A 137 19.31 3.79 8.27
C VAL A 137 20.38 4.68 7.63
N ILE A 138 20.35 4.75 6.29
CA ILE A 138 21.19 5.67 5.51
C ILE A 138 20.44 6.98 5.28
N SER A 139 19.15 6.88 4.89
CA SER A 139 18.30 8.03 4.61
C SER A 139 16.88 7.74 5.06
N GLN A 140 16.23 8.75 5.62
CA GLN A 140 14.80 8.71 5.99
C GLN A 140 13.89 8.63 4.77
N PHE A 141 14.36 9.09 3.62
CA PHE A 141 13.65 9.05 2.35
C PHE A 141 14.48 8.28 1.33
N GLY A 142 13.89 7.24 0.73
CA GLY A 142 14.47 6.46 -0.34
C GLY A 142 14.05 7.01 -1.71
N SER A 143 13.74 6.10 -2.64
CA SER A 143 13.25 6.44 -3.99
C SER A 143 11.89 7.15 -3.97
N THR A 144 11.10 6.94 -2.91
CA THR A 144 9.80 7.59 -2.68
C THR A 144 9.67 7.98 -1.21
N ALA A 145 8.68 8.84 -0.88
CA ALA A 145 8.46 9.29 0.49
C ALA A 145 8.03 8.16 1.45
N CYS A 146 7.35 7.13 0.93
CA CYS A 146 6.92 5.96 1.71
C CYS A 146 8.03 4.92 1.96
N LYS A 147 9.27 5.17 1.50
CA LYS A 147 10.42 4.29 1.69
C LYS A 147 11.57 5.02 2.36
N ALA A 148 12.25 4.33 3.27
CA ALA A 148 13.54 4.75 3.83
C ALA A 148 14.64 3.86 3.25
N LEU A 149 15.84 4.40 3.10
CA LEU A 149 17.00 3.63 2.66
C LEU A 149 17.79 3.13 3.86
N TYR A 150 17.99 1.82 3.90
CA TYR A 150 18.76 1.10 4.91
C TYR A 150 19.96 0.40 4.29
N LYS A 151 20.91 0.00 5.13
CA LYS A 151 22.04 -0.86 4.79
C LYS A 151 22.19 -1.96 5.83
N CYS A 152 22.38 -3.18 5.35
CA CYS A 152 22.80 -4.30 6.19
C CYS A 152 24.30 -4.19 6.50
N LYS A 153 24.70 -4.35 7.77
CA LYS A 153 26.12 -4.34 8.18
C LYS A 153 26.79 -5.69 7.99
N ASP A 154 26.01 -6.76 7.88
CA ASP A 154 26.54 -8.12 7.74
C ASP A 154 26.79 -8.49 6.28
N CYS A 155 25.79 -8.35 5.39
CA CYS A 155 25.95 -8.65 3.96
C CYS A 155 26.27 -7.42 3.10
N LEU A 156 26.29 -6.21 3.68
CA LEU A 156 26.58 -4.92 3.08
C LEU A 156 25.57 -4.45 2.01
N GLU A 157 24.45 -5.16 1.85
CA GLU A 157 23.39 -4.83 0.90
C GLU A 157 22.62 -3.59 1.33
N PRO A 158 22.47 -2.57 0.47
CA PRO A 158 21.49 -1.50 0.65
C PRO A 158 20.09 -2.00 0.26
N PHE A 159 19.06 -1.57 0.97
CA PHE A 159 17.67 -1.96 0.68
C PHE A 159 16.69 -0.89 1.13
N ASP A 160 15.52 -0.87 0.48
CA ASP A 160 14.41 -0.01 0.87
C ASP A 160 13.63 -0.64 2.03
N TYR A 161 13.17 0.19 2.95
CA TYR A 161 12.22 -0.14 4.01
C TYR A 161 10.91 0.59 3.76
N PHE A 162 9.81 -0.15 3.64
CA PHE A 162 8.48 0.44 3.48
C PHE A 162 7.96 0.94 4.82
N LYS A 163 7.67 2.21 4.92
CA LYS A 163 7.27 2.88 6.16
C LYS A 163 5.94 3.59 6.03
N CYS A 164 5.24 3.75 7.15
CA CYS A 164 4.12 4.67 7.30
C CYS A 164 4.63 6.11 7.50
N LEU A 165 3.95 7.09 6.93
CA LEU A 165 4.21 8.52 7.13
C LEU A 165 3.12 9.17 7.97
#